data_65a91f11b3274347eacf5f2461d4f879
#
_entry.id   65a91f11b3274347eacf5f2461d4f879
#
_cell.length_a   1.000
_cell.length_b   1.000
_cell.length_c   1.000
_cell.angle_alpha   90.00
_cell.angle_beta   90.00
_cell.angle_gamma   90.00
#
_symmetry.space_group_name_H-M   'P 1'
#
loop_
_entity.id
_entity.type
_entity.pdbx_description
1 polymer ?
#
loop_
_entity_poly.entity_id
_entity_poly.type
_entity_poly.pdbx_seq_one_letter_code
_entity_poly.pdbx_strand_id
1 'polypeptide(L)'
;MSIDKARAHLKKHGLEDRIMELTVSSATVALAAEALGCEPARIAKTLSFEHGDGAILVLAAGDARIDNPKFKAQFGVKARMLAADRVEPLIGHAIGGVCPFGVNPGIPVYLDESLRAFDVVYPAAGNSASGVRLTVEELERASEAAGWVDVCK
;
A
#
# COMPACT_ATOMS: atom_id res chain seq x y z
N MET A 1 17.16 -1.03 6.16
CA MET A 1 16.26 0.09 5.76
C MET A 1 15.04 -0.47 5.06
N SER A 2 13.88 0.12 5.28
CA SER A 2 12.61 -0.38 4.69
C SER A 2 12.61 -0.38 3.17
N ILE A 3 13.23 0.63 2.55
CA ILE A 3 13.33 0.67 1.09
C ILE A 3 14.13 -0.51 0.54
N ASP A 4 15.12 -0.98 1.27
CA ASP A 4 15.92 -2.13 0.84
C ASP A 4 15.08 -3.42 0.83
N LYS A 5 14.17 -3.56 1.79
CA LYS A 5 13.21 -4.68 1.83
C LYS A 5 12.27 -4.64 0.63
N ALA A 6 11.73 -3.45 0.32
CA ALA A 6 10.85 -3.28 -0.83
C ALA A 6 11.60 -3.55 -2.14
N ARG A 7 12.83 -3.06 -2.25
CA ARG A 7 13.67 -3.28 -3.44
C ARG A 7 13.94 -4.76 -3.65
N ALA A 8 14.35 -5.47 -2.60
CA ALA A 8 14.62 -6.90 -2.68
C ALA A 8 13.38 -7.69 -3.08
N HIS A 9 12.22 -7.31 -2.56
CA HIS A 9 10.94 -7.94 -2.90
C HIS A 9 10.60 -7.70 -4.37
N LEU A 10 10.70 -6.46 -4.84
CA LEU A 10 10.38 -6.10 -6.22
C LEU A 10 11.37 -6.74 -7.20
N LYS A 11 12.62 -6.93 -6.79
CA LYS A 11 13.61 -7.61 -7.61
C LYS A 11 13.21 -9.04 -7.94
N LYS A 12 12.57 -9.74 -7.00
CA LYS A 12 12.05 -11.11 -7.24
C LYS A 12 11.03 -11.14 -8.37
N HIS A 13 10.36 -10.02 -8.61
CA HIS A 13 9.33 -9.90 -9.65
C HIS A 13 9.84 -9.17 -10.90
N GLY A 14 11.13 -8.83 -10.94
CA GLY A 14 11.72 -8.13 -12.09
C GLY A 14 11.32 -6.67 -12.19
N LEU A 15 10.92 -6.04 -11.09
CA LEU A 15 10.35 -4.69 -11.07
C LEU A 15 11.18 -3.68 -10.27
N GLU A 16 12.39 -4.03 -9.84
CA GLU A 16 13.20 -3.14 -9.00
C GLU A 16 13.55 -1.81 -9.68
N ASP A 17 13.63 -1.80 -11.01
CA ASP A 17 13.92 -0.60 -11.80
C ASP A 17 12.75 0.38 -11.87
N ARG A 18 11.58 -0.02 -11.39
CA ARG A 18 10.40 0.85 -11.33
C ARG A 18 10.39 1.75 -10.09
N ILE A 19 11.30 1.53 -9.14
CA ILE A 19 11.38 2.32 -7.92
C ILE A 19 11.94 3.70 -8.25
N MET A 20 11.23 4.73 -7.78
CA MET A 20 11.67 6.12 -7.88
C MET A 20 12.03 6.62 -6.48
N GLU A 21 13.31 6.95 -6.28
CA GLU A 21 13.76 7.56 -5.03
C GLU A 21 13.68 9.08 -5.20
N LEU A 22 13.09 9.75 -4.24
CA LEU A 22 12.76 11.15 -4.33
C LEU A 22 13.63 11.97 -3.39
N THR A 23 13.79 13.25 -3.72
CA THR A 23 14.51 14.20 -2.87
C THR A 23 13.56 14.97 -1.93
N VAL A 24 12.26 14.74 -2.05
CA VAL A 24 11.22 15.38 -1.26
C VAL A 24 10.31 14.32 -0.67
N SER A 25 9.54 14.70 0.36
CA SER A 25 8.65 13.77 1.03
C SER A 25 7.51 13.29 0.13
N SER A 26 7.17 11.99 0.24
CA SER A 26 5.99 11.37 -0.36
C SER A 26 5.11 10.73 0.72
N ALA A 27 5.17 11.24 1.96
CA ALA A 27 4.53 10.62 3.11
C ALA A 27 2.99 10.72 3.11
N THR A 28 2.42 11.63 2.33
CA THR A 28 0.96 11.76 2.17
C THR A 28 0.59 11.57 0.71
N VAL A 29 -0.69 11.28 0.43
CA VAL A 29 -1.18 11.14 -0.94
C VAL A 29 -0.88 12.41 -1.75
N ALA A 30 -1.15 13.59 -1.20
CA ALA A 30 -0.91 14.85 -1.91
C ALA A 30 0.57 15.07 -2.22
N LEU A 31 1.45 14.84 -1.24
CA LEU A 31 2.89 14.98 -1.42
C LEU A 31 3.43 13.96 -2.43
N ALA A 32 2.97 12.72 -2.34
CA ALA A 32 3.39 11.68 -3.27
C ALA A 32 2.96 12.01 -4.70
N ALA A 33 1.73 12.44 -4.89
CA ALA A 33 1.22 12.79 -6.22
C ALA A 33 2.03 13.94 -6.83
N GLU A 34 2.32 14.97 -6.05
CA GLU A 34 3.12 16.12 -6.50
C GLU A 34 4.54 15.66 -6.89
N ALA A 35 5.19 14.89 -6.01
CA ALA A 35 6.57 14.45 -6.23
C ALA A 35 6.70 13.50 -7.41
N LEU A 36 5.70 12.65 -7.64
CA LEU A 36 5.71 11.66 -8.72
C LEU A 36 5.10 12.17 -10.01
N GLY A 37 4.49 13.36 -9.98
CA GLY A 37 3.89 13.96 -11.18
C GLY A 37 2.65 13.27 -11.67
N CYS A 38 1.81 12.77 -10.76
CA CYS A 38 0.56 12.09 -11.13
C CYS A 38 -0.63 12.66 -10.37
N GLU A 39 -1.83 12.24 -10.78
CA GLU A 39 -3.07 12.60 -10.08
C GLU A 39 -3.11 11.92 -8.71
N PRO A 40 -3.61 12.60 -7.65
CA PRO A 40 -3.72 11.98 -6.32
C PRO A 40 -4.46 10.64 -6.32
N ALA A 41 -5.49 10.49 -7.15
CA ALA A 41 -6.25 9.25 -7.25
C ALA A 41 -5.41 8.06 -7.70
N ARG A 42 -4.31 8.28 -8.43
CA ARG A 42 -3.43 7.22 -8.92
C ARG A 42 -2.43 6.73 -7.87
N ILE A 43 -2.32 7.41 -6.75
CA ILE A 43 -1.53 6.92 -5.63
C ILE A 43 -2.24 5.68 -5.07
N ALA A 44 -1.52 4.57 -4.98
CA ALA A 44 -2.02 3.36 -4.33
C ALA A 44 -1.62 3.43 -2.86
N LYS A 45 -2.48 4.02 -2.04
CA LYS A 45 -2.19 4.15 -0.62
C LYS A 45 -2.36 2.81 0.08
N THR A 46 -1.43 2.51 0.98
CA THR A 46 -1.45 1.27 1.76
C THR A 46 -1.95 1.58 3.17
N LEU A 47 -3.08 1.01 3.52
CA LEU A 47 -3.71 1.20 4.82
C LEU A 47 -3.51 -0.06 5.65
N SER A 48 -3.12 0.10 6.91
CA SER A 48 -2.90 -1.02 7.83
C SER A 48 -4.00 -1.04 8.89
N PHE A 49 -4.61 -2.22 9.07
CA PHE A 49 -5.73 -2.39 9.99
C PHE A 49 -5.47 -3.53 10.97
N GLU A 50 -6.01 -3.40 12.17
CA GLU A 50 -6.06 -4.47 13.14
C GLU A 50 -6.91 -5.63 12.60
N HIS A 51 -6.44 -6.85 12.78
CA HIS A 51 -7.21 -8.04 12.39
C HIS A 51 -6.79 -9.22 13.26
N GLY A 52 -7.67 -9.64 14.16
CA GLY A 52 -7.32 -10.66 15.14
C GLY A 52 -6.16 -10.19 16.01
N ASP A 53 -5.15 -11.04 16.16
CA ASP A 53 -3.93 -10.70 16.91
C ASP A 53 -2.87 -10.03 16.05
N GLY A 54 -3.15 -9.83 14.78
CA GLY A 54 -2.19 -9.27 13.84
C GLY A 54 -2.77 -8.11 13.05
N ALA A 55 -2.42 -8.04 11.78
CA ALA A 55 -2.79 -6.93 10.91
C ALA A 55 -3.05 -7.40 9.48
N ILE A 56 -3.76 -6.57 8.73
CA ILE A 56 -3.91 -6.71 7.29
C ILE A 56 -3.54 -5.39 6.62
N LEU A 57 -3.15 -5.47 5.35
CA LEU A 57 -2.96 -4.29 4.51
C LEU A 57 -4.04 -4.25 3.45
N VAL A 58 -4.58 -3.06 3.20
CA VAL A 58 -5.50 -2.81 2.10
C VAL A 58 -4.94 -1.66 1.29
N LEU A 59 -4.75 -1.89 -0.01
CA LEU A 59 -4.33 -0.84 -0.93
C LEU A 59 -5.58 -0.30 -1.62
N ALA A 60 -5.68 1.03 -1.68
CA ALA A 60 -6.81 1.72 -2.27
C ALA A 60 -6.34 2.94 -3.07
N ALA A 61 -7.16 3.41 -4.00
CA ALA A 61 -6.88 4.64 -4.73
C ALA A 61 -6.76 5.82 -3.77
N GLY A 62 -5.91 6.78 -4.13
CA GLY A 62 -5.57 7.88 -3.23
C GLY A 62 -6.75 8.74 -2.78
N ASP A 63 -7.79 8.84 -3.60
CA ASP A 63 -9.00 9.60 -3.28
C ASP A 63 -10.14 8.72 -2.72
N ALA A 64 -9.94 7.42 -2.62
CA ALA A 64 -10.94 6.51 -2.05
C ALA A 64 -10.94 6.59 -0.53
N ARG A 65 -12.08 6.30 0.06
CA ARG A 65 -12.25 6.30 1.52
C ARG A 65 -12.84 4.99 1.97
N ILE A 66 -12.41 4.50 3.12
CA ILE A 66 -12.97 3.28 3.70
C ILE A 66 -14.44 3.50 4.01
N ASP A 67 -15.26 2.57 3.56
CA ASP A 67 -16.68 2.48 3.91
C ASP A 67 -16.80 1.45 5.03
N ASN A 68 -17.12 1.91 6.24
CA ASN A 68 -17.12 1.04 7.41
C ASN A 68 -18.09 -0.16 7.30
N PRO A 69 -19.32 0.01 6.80
CA PRO A 69 -20.20 -1.14 6.60
C PRO A 69 -19.62 -2.17 5.62
N LYS A 70 -19.03 -1.72 4.51
CA LYS A 70 -18.40 -2.63 3.55
C LYS A 70 -17.21 -3.37 4.17
N PHE A 71 -16.38 -2.64 4.92
CA PHE A 71 -15.22 -3.23 5.57
C PHE A 71 -15.65 -4.33 6.56
N LYS A 72 -16.66 -4.02 7.38
CA LYS A 72 -17.17 -4.98 8.35
C LYS A 72 -17.77 -6.21 7.66
N ALA A 73 -18.49 -6.00 6.56
CA ALA A 73 -19.07 -7.12 5.79
C ALA A 73 -17.96 -8.01 5.22
N GLN A 74 -16.85 -7.42 4.77
CA GLN A 74 -15.76 -8.16 4.17
C GLN A 74 -14.91 -8.90 5.20
N PHE A 75 -14.56 -8.24 6.30
CA PHE A 75 -13.57 -8.76 7.26
C PHE A 75 -14.18 -9.19 8.60
N GLY A 76 -15.45 -8.95 8.83
CA GLY A 76 -16.15 -9.40 10.04
C GLY A 76 -15.92 -8.53 11.26
N VAL A 77 -15.10 -7.48 11.15
CA VAL A 77 -14.76 -6.56 12.25
C VAL A 77 -14.77 -5.12 11.72
N LYS A 78 -14.93 -4.17 12.62
CA LYS A 78 -14.87 -2.76 12.27
C LYS A 78 -13.46 -2.38 11.80
N ALA A 79 -13.38 -1.44 10.86
CA ALA A 79 -12.11 -0.89 10.40
C ALA A 79 -11.45 -0.14 11.57
N ARG A 80 -10.27 -0.59 11.95
CA ARG A 80 -9.47 0.04 13.00
C ARG A 80 -8.03 0.07 12.54
N MET A 81 -7.53 1.27 12.27
CA MET A 81 -6.14 1.46 11.87
C MET A 81 -5.20 0.98 12.97
N LEU A 82 -4.06 0.41 12.59
CA LEU A 82 -3.01 0.08 13.55
C LEU A 82 -2.55 1.34 14.27
N ALA A 83 -2.34 1.23 15.58
CA ALA A 83 -1.71 2.29 16.33
C ALA A 83 -0.29 2.54 15.79
N ALA A 84 0.15 3.80 15.84
CA ALA A 84 1.41 4.21 15.23
C ALA A 84 2.60 3.36 15.70
N ASP A 85 2.64 3.01 16.98
CA ASP A 85 3.73 2.23 17.57
C ASP A 85 3.71 0.76 17.21
N ARG A 86 2.62 0.27 16.59
CA ARG A 86 2.48 -1.12 16.16
C ARG A 86 2.77 -1.32 14.69
N VAL A 87 2.81 -0.24 13.90
CA VAL A 87 2.96 -0.35 12.44
C VAL A 87 4.30 -1.00 12.06
N GLU A 88 5.40 -0.43 12.48
CA GLU A 88 6.72 -0.94 12.11
C GLU A 88 6.98 -2.35 12.64
N PRO A 89 6.70 -2.66 13.92
CA PRO A 89 6.93 -4.02 14.42
C PRO A 89 6.11 -5.09 13.71
N LEU A 90 4.84 -4.81 13.36
CA LEU A 90 3.98 -5.80 12.72
C LEU A 90 4.18 -5.87 11.21
N ILE A 91 4.29 -4.73 10.54
CA ILE A 91 4.32 -4.68 9.08
C ILE A 91 5.75 -4.79 8.55
N GLY A 92 6.72 -4.17 9.23
CA GLY A 92 8.11 -4.15 8.79
C GLY A 92 8.51 -2.90 8.02
N HIS A 93 7.62 -1.92 7.92
CA HIS A 93 7.88 -0.61 7.32
C HIS A 93 7.45 0.50 8.27
N ALA A 94 8.20 1.59 8.28
CA ALA A 94 7.86 2.75 9.10
C ALA A 94 6.67 3.52 8.51
N ILE A 95 5.96 4.24 9.36
CA ILE A 95 4.88 5.14 8.95
C ILE A 95 5.40 6.12 7.90
N GLY A 96 4.59 6.37 6.88
CA GLY A 96 4.95 7.21 5.74
C GLY A 96 5.55 6.44 4.59
N GLY A 97 6.02 5.20 4.84
CA GLY A 97 6.60 4.35 3.80
C GLY A 97 5.95 2.97 3.71
N VAL A 98 4.84 2.75 4.41
CA VAL A 98 4.15 1.45 4.39
C VAL A 98 3.76 1.11 2.96
N CYS A 99 4.14 -0.09 2.53
CA CYS A 99 3.86 -0.60 1.19
C CYS A 99 3.69 -2.12 1.28
N PRO A 100 3.19 -2.78 0.22
CA PRO A 100 2.98 -4.23 0.27
C PRO A 100 4.25 -5.04 -0.01
N PHE A 101 5.38 -4.38 -0.27
CA PHE A 101 6.60 -5.05 -0.71
C PHE A 101 7.55 -5.30 0.46
N GLY A 102 7.91 -6.56 0.69
CA GLY A 102 8.84 -6.91 1.76
C GLY A 102 8.24 -6.79 3.16
N VAL A 103 6.93 -6.98 3.29
CA VAL A 103 6.27 -6.98 4.60
C VAL A 103 6.64 -8.22 5.40
N ASN A 104 6.47 -8.15 6.71
CA ASN A 104 6.72 -9.29 7.58
C ASN A 104 5.84 -10.48 7.19
N PRO A 105 6.31 -11.72 7.39
CA PRO A 105 5.51 -12.91 7.10
C PRO A 105 4.18 -12.91 7.88
N GLY A 106 3.13 -13.41 7.24
CA GLY A 106 1.82 -13.54 7.88
C GLY A 106 0.94 -12.31 7.81
N ILE A 107 1.35 -11.29 7.06
CA ILE A 107 0.53 -10.08 6.85
C ILE A 107 -0.18 -10.21 5.49
N PRO A 108 -1.50 -10.48 5.46
CA PRO A 108 -2.23 -10.53 4.21
C PRO A 108 -2.34 -9.15 3.57
N VAL A 109 -2.24 -9.12 2.23
CA VAL A 109 -2.39 -7.89 1.44
C VAL A 109 -3.63 -8.03 0.57
N TYR A 110 -4.51 -7.03 0.61
CA TYR A 110 -5.71 -6.98 -0.22
C TYR A 110 -5.68 -5.73 -1.08
N LEU A 111 -6.20 -5.86 -2.31
CA LEU A 111 -6.34 -4.73 -3.23
C LEU A 111 -7.81 -4.34 -3.31
N ASP A 112 -8.10 -3.05 -3.13
CA ASP A 112 -9.47 -2.56 -3.23
C ASP A 112 -9.85 -2.30 -4.69
N GLU A 113 -11.12 -2.53 -5.00
CA GLU A 113 -11.66 -2.33 -6.35
C GLU A 113 -11.47 -0.91 -6.88
N SER A 114 -11.30 0.09 -6.01
CA SER A 114 -11.05 1.48 -6.43
C SER A 114 -9.81 1.61 -7.32
N LEU A 115 -8.84 0.70 -7.18
CA LEU A 115 -7.62 0.71 -8.00
C LEU A 115 -7.89 0.36 -9.46
N ARG A 116 -8.98 -0.36 -9.75
CA ARG A 116 -9.29 -0.80 -11.10
C ARG A 116 -9.74 0.32 -12.02
N ALA A 117 -9.96 1.53 -11.48
CA ALA A 117 -10.28 2.69 -12.30
C ALA A 117 -9.08 3.18 -13.12
N PHE A 118 -7.88 2.69 -12.84
CA PHE A 118 -6.65 3.16 -13.47
C PHE A 118 -5.87 2.03 -14.11
N ASP A 119 -5.07 2.37 -15.13
CA ASP A 119 -4.14 1.46 -15.76
C ASP A 119 -2.81 1.40 -14.99
N VAL A 120 -2.35 2.54 -14.48
CA VAL A 120 -1.09 2.69 -13.74
C VAL A 120 -1.35 3.35 -12.40
N VAL A 121 -0.74 2.82 -11.35
CA VAL A 121 -0.84 3.32 -9.99
C VAL A 121 0.56 3.43 -9.36
N TYR A 122 0.66 4.17 -8.26
CA TYR A 122 1.93 4.49 -7.62
C TYR A 122 1.89 4.18 -6.12
N PRO A 123 2.26 2.97 -5.70
CA PRO A 123 2.47 2.67 -4.29
C PRO A 123 3.81 3.23 -3.78
N ALA A 124 3.96 3.33 -2.46
CA ALA A 124 5.24 3.65 -1.83
C ALA A 124 6.22 2.49 -1.99
N ALA A 125 7.48 2.74 -1.69
CA ALA A 125 8.55 1.73 -1.78
C ALA A 125 9.30 1.54 -0.46
N GLY A 126 8.63 1.72 0.67
CA GLY A 126 9.19 1.39 1.98
C GLY A 126 9.74 2.56 2.77
N ASN A 127 9.76 3.77 2.23
CA ASN A 127 10.11 4.97 2.98
C ASN A 127 9.26 6.17 2.55
N SER A 128 9.45 7.31 3.21
CA SER A 128 8.65 8.50 2.99
C SER A 128 9.15 9.40 1.85
N ALA A 129 10.02 8.88 1.00
CA ALA A 129 10.56 9.63 -0.15
C ALA A 129 10.76 8.68 -1.34
N SER A 130 9.71 7.96 -1.71
CA SER A 130 9.78 6.97 -2.78
C SER A 130 8.42 6.67 -3.37
N GLY A 131 8.44 6.04 -4.56
CA GLY A 131 7.26 5.49 -5.19
C GLY A 131 7.66 4.46 -6.23
N VAL A 132 6.67 3.66 -6.65
CA VAL A 132 6.87 2.64 -7.67
C VAL A 132 5.79 2.81 -8.72
N ARG A 133 6.18 2.91 -9.99
CA ARG A 133 5.21 3.00 -11.08
C ARG A 133 4.88 1.61 -11.58
N LEU A 134 3.64 1.18 -11.37
CA LEU A 134 3.19 -0.18 -11.73
C LEU A 134 1.85 -0.13 -12.45
N THR A 135 1.63 -1.06 -13.38
CA THR A 135 0.26 -1.34 -13.81
C THR A 135 -0.47 -2.04 -12.67
N VAL A 136 -1.80 -2.01 -12.71
CA VAL A 136 -2.60 -2.69 -11.68
C VAL A 136 -2.30 -4.20 -11.68
N GLU A 137 -2.09 -4.79 -12.86
CA GLU A 137 -1.73 -6.21 -12.96
C GLU A 137 -0.37 -6.49 -12.32
N GLU A 138 0.61 -5.61 -12.56
CA GLU A 138 1.93 -5.74 -11.94
C GLU A 138 1.84 -5.60 -10.43
N LEU A 139 1.01 -4.67 -9.94
CA LEU A 139 0.78 -4.50 -8.50
C LEU A 139 0.17 -5.74 -7.89
N GLU A 140 -0.84 -6.33 -8.53
CA GLU A 140 -1.48 -7.54 -8.04
C GLU A 140 -0.46 -8.67 -7.89
N ARG A 141 0.37 -8.88 -8.91
CA ARG A 141 1.39 -9.92 -8.88
C ARG A 141 2.48 -9.61 -7.85
N ALA A 142 3.03 -8.41 -7.89
CA ALA A 142 4.18 -8.05 -7.06
C ALA A 142 3.81 -7.93 -5.57
N SER A 143 2.59 -7.50 -5.26
CA SER A 143 2.15 -7.40 -3.87
C SER A 143 1.87 -8.77 -3.25
N GLU A 144 1.80 -9.82 -4.06
CA GLU A 144 1.42 -11.16 -3.62
C GLU A 144 0.08 -11.12 -2.88
N ALA A 145 -0.87 -10.37 -3.47
CA ALA A 145 -2.15 -10.08 -2.85
C ALA A 145 -2.95 -11.34 -2.59
N ALA A 146 -3.60 -11.37 -1.42
CA ALA A 146 -4.49 -12.47 -1.06
C ALA A 146 -5.81 -12.40 -1.84
N GLY A 147 -6.19 -11.22 -2.32
CA GLY A 147 -7.39 -11.07 -3.14
C GLY A 147 -7.80 -9.62 -3.32
N TRP A 148 -8.89 -9.44 -4.05
CA TRP A 148 -9.51 -8.15 -4.27
C TRP A 148 -10.70 -7.99 -3.32
N VAL A 149 -10.92 -6.77 -2.84
CA VAL A 149 -12.00 -6.44 -1.92
C VAL A 149 -12.69 -5.15 -2.37
N ASP A 150 -13.93 -4.95 -1.92
CA ASP A 150 -14.68 -3.73 -2.15
C ASP A 150 -15.05 -3.15 -0.79
N VAL A 151 -14.17 -2.32 -0.23
CA VAL A 151 -14.32 -1.76 1.11
C VAL A 151 -14.29 -0.23 1.12
N CYS A 152 -14.31 0.40 -0.04
CA CYS A 152 -14.28 1.85 -0.18
C CYS A 152 -15.56 2.40 -0.80
N LYS A 153 -15.73 3.70 -0.61
CA LYS A 153 -16.81 4.47 -1.22
C LYS A 153 -16.29 5.68 -1.97
#